data_cbdcb45e5658d9c704a3b6756f7815e2
#
_entry.id   cbdcb45e5658d9c704a3b6756f7815e2
#
_cell.length_a   1.000
_cell.length_b   1.000
_cell.length_c   1.000
_cell.angle_alpha   90.00
_cell.angle_beta   90.00
_cell.angle_gamma   90.00
#
_symmetry.space_group_name_H-M   'P 1'
#
loop_
_entity.id
_entity.type
_entity.pdbx_description
1 polymer ?
#
loop_
_entity_poly.entity_id
_entity_poly.type
_entity_poly.pdbx_seq_one_letter_code
_entity_poly.pdbx_strand_id
1 'polypeptide(L)' 'MTMIINRFEGEYAVLEIREETGEILYKNLPAVWLPDDAAEGDVLVKTAEGYAIDTLATEQLRAVSAEKLRAAEE' A
#
# COMPACT_ATOMS: atom_id res chain seq x y z
N MET A 1 8.39 4.36 7.93
CA MET A 1 7.92 3.06 7.42
C MET A 1 6.61 3.26 6.66
N THR A 2 6.54 2.74 5.45
CA THR A 2 5.34 2.83 4.62
C THR A 2 4.85 1.43 4.31
N MET A 3 3.55 1.18 4.49
CA MET A 3 2.93 -0.11 4.19
C MET A 3 2.01 0.04 2.99
N ILE A 4 2.24 -0.77 1.97
CA ILE A 4 1.45 -0.72 0.73
C ILE A 4 0.90 -2.10 0.45
N ILE A 5 -0.36 -2.19 0.05
CA ILE A 5 -0.94 -3.48 -0.35
C ILE A 5 -0.37 -3.84 -1.72
N ASN A 6 0.44 -4.90 -1.76
CA ASN A 6 1.03 -5.38 -3.01
C ASN A 6 0.00 -6.18 -3.82
N ARG A 7 -0.65 -7.13 -3.18
CA ARG A 7 -1.67 -7.99 -3.80
C ARG A 7 -2.46 -8.73 -2.73
N PHE A 8 -3.54 -9.36 -3.16
CA PHE A 8 -4.28 -10.31 -2.32
C PHE A 8 -4.03 -11.73 -2.82
N GLU A 9 -3.79 -12.64 -1.91
CA GLU A 9 -3.63 -14.07 -2.19
C GLU A 9 -4.52 -14.87 -1.25
N GLY A 10 -5.61 -15.45 -1.80
CA GLY A 10 -6.58 -16.18 -0.99
C GLY A 10 -7.15 -15.29 0.11
N GLU A 11 -6.97 -15.71 1.36
CA GLU A 11 -7.47 -14.98 2.53
C GLU A 11 -6.48 -13.95 3.09
N TYR A 12 -5.33 -13.77 2.42
CA TYR A 12 -4.27 -12.91 2.89
C TYR A 12 -4.03 -11.73 1.97
N ALA A 13 -3.63 -10.63 2.56
CA ALA A 13 -3.09 -9.48 1.85
C ALA A 13 -1.57 -9.50 1.99
N VAL A 14 -0.85 -9.39 0.89
CA VAL A 14 0.61 -9.29 0.90
C VAL A 14 0.97 -7.81 0.93
N LEU A 15 1.62 -7.39 2.01
CA LEU A 15 2.03 -6.01 2.20
C LEU A 15 3.50 -5.82 1.85
N GLU A 16 3.79 -4.74 1.14
CA GLU A 16 5.14 -4.28 0.91
C GLU A 16 5.44 -3.22 1.97
N ILE A 17 6.44 -3.47 2.79
CA ILE A 17 6.85 -2.55 3.85
C ILE A 17 8.15 -1.89 3.44
N ARG A 18 8.11 -0.59 3.22
CA ARG A 18 9.28 0.20 2.85
C ARG A 18 9.82 0.89 4.08
N GLU A 19 11.03 0.52 4.48
CA GLU A 19 11.72 1.11 5.62
C GLU A 19 12.42 2.42 5.22
N GLU A 20 12.69 3.26 6.20
CA GLU A 20 13.40 4.52 5.98
C GLU A 20 14.82 4.31 5.45
N THR A 21 15.40 3.15 5.73
CA THR A 21 16.73 2.77 5.23
C THR A 21 16.72 2.39 3.75
N GLY A 22 15.54 2.29 3.12
CA GLY A 22 15.39 1.82 1.75
C GLY A 22 15.15 0.32 1.64
N GLU A 23 15.23 -0.42 2.75
CA GLU A 23 14.95 -1.84 2.76
C GLU A 23 13.47 -2.11 2.52
N ILE A 24 13.17 -3.14 1.73
CA ILE A 24 11.79 -3.53 1.42
C ILE A 24 11.55 -4.93 1.99
N LEU A 25 10.51 -5.05 2.81
CA LEU A 25 10.10 -6.31 3.42
C LEU A 25 8.67 -6.64 2.96
N TYR A 26 8.34 -7.92 2.96
CA TYR A 26 6.99 -8.37 2.64
C TYR A 26 6.38 -9.08 3.85
N LYS A 27 5.11 -8.82 4.09
CA LYS A 27 4.39 -9.40 5.22
C LYS A 27 2.99 -9.79 4.79
N ASN A 28 2.53 -10.96 5.24
CA ASN A 28 1.17 -11.41 4.99
C ASN A 28 0.30 -11.04 6.18
N LEU A 29 -0.86 -10.45 5.91
CA LEU A 29 -1.87 -10.17 6.92
C LEU A 29 -3.19 -10.79 6.50
N PRO A 30 -4.01 -11.28 7.46
CA PRO A 30 -5.36 -11.71 7.10
C PRO A 30 -6.13 -10.55 6.48
N ALA A 31 -6.72 -10.77 5.31
CA ALA A 31 -7.44 -9.72 4.60
C ALA A 31 -8.61 -9.16 5.40
N VAL A 32 -9.18 -9.96 6.29
CA VAL A 32 -10.29 -9.53 7.16
C VAL A 32 -9.89 -8.43 8.14
N TRP A 33 -8.60 -8.21 8.36
CA TRP A 33 -8.11 -7.13 9.23
C TRP A 33 -8.08 -5.78 8.52
N LEU A 34 -8.28 -5.77 7.22
CA LEU A 34 -8.23 -4.56 6.41
C LEU A 34 -9.65 -4.01 6.16
N PRO A 35 -9.79 -2.71 5.86
CA PRO A 35 -11.08 -2.16 5.44
C PRO A 35 -11.64 -2.92 4.23
N ASP A 36 -12.96 -3.02 4.14
CA ASP A 36 -13.62 -3.76 3.06
C ASP A 36 -13.32 -3.20 1.67
N ASP A 37 -13.02 -1.91 1.59
CA ASP A 37 -12.70 -1.23 0.33
C ASP A 37 -11.20 -1.17 0.04
N ALA A 38 -10.39 -1.87 0.81
CA ALA A 38 -8.95 -1.93 0.57
C ALA A 38 -8.64 -2.62 -0.75
N ALA A 39 -7.71 -2.05 -1.52
CA ALA A 39 -7.35 -2.52 -2.84
C ALA A 39 -5.84 -2.49 -3.05
N GLU A 40 -5.37 -3.19 -4.07
CA GLU A 40 -3.95 -3.18 -4.45
C GLU A 40 -3.47 -1.74 -4.70
N GLY A 41 -2.32 -1.43 -4.16
CA GLY A 41 -1.72 -0.11 -4.26
C GLY A 41 -2.10 0.87 -3.16
N ASP A 42 -3.05 0.51 -2.30
CA ASP A 42 -3.43 1.37 -1.19
C ASP A 42 -2.34 1.41 -0.13
N VAL A 43 -2.13 2.61 0.43
CA VAL A 43 -1.21 2.80 1.55
C VAL A 43 -1.99 2.62 2.84
N LEU A 44 -1.46 1.80 3.74
CA LEU A 44 -2.09 1.50 5.02
C LEU A 44 -1.40 2.22 6.17
N VAL A 45 -2.19 2.56 7.18
CA VAL A 45 -1.69 3.03 8.47
C VAL A 45 -2.30 2.16 9.57
N LYS A 46 -1.52 1.93 10.61
CA LYS A 46 -1.98 1.19 11.77
C LYS A 46 -2.68 2.16 12.73
N THR A 47 -3.87 1.78 13.17
CA THR A 47 -4.67 2.55 14.12
C THR A 47 -4.90 1.74 15.39
N ALA A 48 -5.49 2.37 16.41
CA ALA A 48 -5.85 1.68 17.64
C ALA A 48 -6.88 0.56 17.41
N GLU A 49 -7.67 0.66 16.35
CA GLU A 49 -8.71 -0.31 16.02
C GLU A 49 -8.27 -1.34 14.97
N GLY A 50 -7.07 -1.18 14.41
CA GLY A 50 -6.56 -2.08 13.38
C GLY A 50 -5.82 -1.33 12.29
N TYR A 51 -6.29 -1.44 11.05
CA TYR A 51 -5.67 -0.80 9.89
C TYR A 51 -6.67 0.10 9.18
N ALA A 52 -6.17 1.21 8.63
CA ALA A 52 -6.97 2.13 7.83
C ALA A 52 -6.20 2.49 6.57
N ILE A 53 -6.92 2.93 5.53
CA ILE A 53 -6.31 3.38 4.28
C ILE A 53 -5.93 4.85 4.45
N ASP A 54 -4.67 5.17 4.16
CA ASP A 54 -4.19 6.54 4.08
C ASP A 54 -4.50 7.05 2.67
N THR A 55 -5.64 7.68 2.53
CA THR A 55 -6.15 8.14 1.23
C THR A 55 -5.21 9.16 0.59
N LEU A 56 -4.69 10.08 1.36
CA LEU A 56 -3.78 11.10 0.85
C LEU A 56 -2.48 10.49 0.32
N ALA A 57 -1.86 9.61 1.08
CA ALA A 57 -0.63 8.95 0.67
C ALA A 57 -0.87 8.06 -0.56
N THR A 58 -2.02 7.37 -0.63
CA THR A 58 -2.40 6.55 -1.77
C THR A 58 -2.53 7.39 -3.04
N GLU A 59 -3.19 8.54 -2.95
CA GLU A 59 -3.35 9.45 -4.09
C GLU A 59 -2.02 10.05 -4.53
N GLN A 60 -1.16 10.42 -3.59
CA GLN A 60 0.17 10.94 -3.89
C GLN A 60 1.02 9.91 -4.63
N LEU A 61 0.97 8.67 -4.22
CA LEU A 61 1.71 7.58 -4.87
C LEU A 61 1.22 7.39 -6.31
N ARG A 62 -0.09 7.40 -6.54
CA ARG A 62 -0.67 7.27 -7.88
C ARG A 62 -0.30 8.46 -8.78
N ALA A 63 -0.33 9.67 -8.24
CA ALA A 63 0.05 10.88 -8.99
C ALA A 63 1.50 10.84 -9.44
N VAL A 64 2.41 10.43 -8.57
CA VAL A 64 3.83 10.29 -8.91
C VAL A 64 4.03 9.26 -10.01
N SER A 65 3.33 8.13 -9.93
CA SER A 65 3.42 7.07 -10.95
C SER A 65 2.89 7.56 -12.30
N ALA A 66 1.79 8.32 -12.32
CA ALA A 66 1.22 8.86 -13.54
C ALA A 66 2.16 9.88 -14.20
N GLU A 67 2.79 10.74 -13.42
CA GLU A 67 3.77 11.70 -13.94
C GLU A 67 4.99 11.03 -14.55
N LYS A 68 5.48 9.97 -13.91
CA LYS A 68 6.61 9.21 -14.45
C LYS A 68 6.27 8.54 -15.77
N LEU A 69 5.06 8.02 -15.90
CA LEU A 69 4.61 7.41 -17.15
C LEU A 69 4.54 8.43 -18.28
N ARG A 70 4.03 9.64 -18.00
CA ARG A 70 3.99 10.71 -19.00
C ARG A 70 5.39 11.13 -19.47
N ALA A 71 6.30 11.29 -18.52
CA ALA A 71 7.67 11.68 -18.85
C ALA A 71 8.35 10.63 -19.72
N ALA A 72 8.04 9.36 -19.53
CA ALA A 72 8.61 8.28 -20.32
C ALA A 72 8.07 8.24 -21.76
N GLU A 73 6.87 8.76 -21.99
CA GLU A 73 6.25 8.77 -23.32
C GLU A 73 6.73 9.94 -24.20
N GLU A 74 7.27 10.96 -23.58
CA GLU A 74 7.80 12.12 -24.28
C GLU A 74 9.28 11.94 -24.66
#